data_8f4646b7373c67cefdd3dd11db9db0cc
#
_entry.id   8f4646b7373c67cefdd3dd11db9db0cc
#
_cell.length_a   1.000
_cell.length_b   1.000
_cell.length_c   1.000
_cell.angle_alpha   90.00
_cell.angle_beta   90.00
_cell.angle_gamma   90.00
#
_symmetry.space_group_name_H-M   'P 1'
#
loop_
_entity.id
_entity.type
_entity.pdbx_description
1 polymer ?
#
loop_
_entity_poly.entity_id
_entity_poly.type
_entity_poly.pdbx_seq_one_letter_code
_entity_poly.pdbx_strand_id
1 'polypeptide(L)'
;MCLRAVCESKNVSLWDRSLTSGTALAWEIMERRIFGLENEYGVTCTLRGQRRLSPDEVARYLFRRVVSWGRSSNVFLENGARLYLDVGSHPEYATPECDSICDLVAHDKAGERILDHLVTGAEARLREEGIRGMIYLFKNNTDSAGNSYGCHENYLTSRRDDFAHYTEVLIPFLVSRQIYAGAGKVLQTARGAVYCLSQRAEHIWEGVSSATTRSRPIINTRDEPHADAERFRRLHVIVGDSNMNEYATYLKVGATSVLLRMLEDSGTVLRDLTLENPIRAIREISHDLTCRRKVRLANGREVSALDIQSEYLTRALRYRDSHGLSDQEDRALEMWEHCMKGLESDPTSLGRECDWVAKHQLIEAYRHRHSFPLGHPKVALLDLQYHDVSRDRGLYYRLEARGSVERVCDDVSVSEAMNQPPSTTRARLRGEFIRRAKERRRDFTVDWVHLKLNDQAQRTVLLKDPFRSHDERVEKLIANL
;
A
#
# COMPACT_ATOMS: atom_id res chain seq x y z
N MET A 1 30.14 9.82 -3.50
CA MET A 1 30.68 10.70 -2.43
C MET A 1 29.46 11.23 -1.70
N CYS A 2 29.05 10.55 -0.63
CA CYS A 2 27.86 10.90 0.14
C CYS A 2 28.18 11.99 1.15
N LEU A 3 27.44 13.07 1.10
CA LEU A 3 27.43 14.09 2.13
C LEU A 3 26.47 13.65 3.26
N ARG A 4 27.06 13.31 4.41
CA ARG A 4 26.34 13.24 5.68
C ARG A 4 26.10 14.67 6.16
N ALA A 5 24.84 15.09 6.24
CA ALA A 5 24.44 16.29 6.96
C ALA A 5 23.97 15.90 8.35
N VAL A 6 24.66 16.41 9.34
CA VAL A 6 24.37 16.30 10.78
C VAL A 6 23.18 17.20 11.09
N CYS A 7 22.15 16.67 11.69
CA CYS A 7 21.00 17.41 12.20
C CYS A 7 21.26 17.79 13.65
N GLU A 8 21.64 19.04 13.91
CA GLU A 8 21.65 19.63 15.24
C GLU A 8 20.27 20.22 15.56
N SER A 9 19.70 19.72 16.64
CA SER A 9 18.44 20.18 17.20
C SER A 9 18.56 21.57 17.81
N LYS A 10 17.78 22.53 17.32
CA LYS A 10 17.49 23.77 18.05
C LYS A 10 16.18 23.62 18.79
N ASN A 11 16.26 23.45 20.11
CA ASN A 11 15.17 23.65 21.04
C ASN A 11 14.72 25.11 21.03
N VAL A 12 13.49 25.37 20.62
CA VAL A 12 12.79 26.62 20.88
C VAL A 12 11.55 26.31 21.71
N SER A 13 11.61 26.70 22.97
CA SER A 13 10.49 26.69 23.92
C SER A 13 9.48 27.76 23.54
N LEU A 14 8.26 27.35 23.24
CA LEU A 14 7.08 28.24 23.14
C LEU A 14 5.99 27.79 24.13
N TRP A 15 6.15 28.19 25.37
CA TRP A 15 5.08 28.31 26.34
C TRP A 15 4.81 29.81 26.51
N ASP A 16 3.76 30.33 25.91
CA ASP A 16 2.82 31.29 26.48
C ASP A 16 1.81 31.76 25.40
N ARG A 17 0.60 31.24 25.44
CA ARG A 17 -0.57 31.96 24.93
C ARG A 17 -1.73 31.73 25.89
N SER A 18 -2.00 32.77 26.65
CA SER A 18 -3.12 32.92 27.56
C SER A 18 -4.47 32.74 26.89
N LEU A 19 -5.31 32.00 27.57
CA LEU A 19 -6.74 31.79 27.38
C LEU A 19 -7.51 33.08 27.08
N THR A 20 -8.15 33.15 25.92
CA THR A 20 -9.37 33.96 25.73
C THR A 20 -10.47 33.04 25.25
N SER A 21 -11.55 33.02 26.07
CA SER A 21 -12.80 32.28 25.89
C SER A 21 -13.53 32.70 24.62
N GLY A 22 -13.85 31.72 23.78
CA GLY A 22 -14.73 31.90 22.64
C GLY A 22 -14.79 30.56 21.87
N THR A 23 -15.89 29.85 22.06
CA THR A 23 -16.17 28.52 21.47
C THR A 23 -16.16 28.53 19.95
N ALA A 24 -14.96 28.29 19.38
CA ALA A 24 -14.78 27.64 18.13
C ALA A 24 -13.74 26.53 18.43
N LEU A 25 -14.17 25.28 18.41
CA LEU A 25 -13.27 24.13 18.40
C LEU A 25 -12.35 24.33 17.19
N ALA A 26 -11.15 24.91 17.41
CA ALA A 26 -10.09 24.92 16.44
C ALA A 26 -9.78 23.45 16.15
N TRP A 27 -10.09 23.01 14.94
CA TRP A 27 -9.88 21.65 14.49
C TRP A 27 -8.36 21.45 14.41
N GLU A 28 -7.81 20.62 15.29
CA GLU A 28 -6.40 20.22 15.21
C GLU A 28 -6.17 19.48 13.90
N ILE A 29 -5.40 20.09 12.99
CA ILE A 29 -4.86 19.42 11.82
C ILE A 29 -3.93 18.32 12.33
N MET A 30 -4.07 17.10 11.82
CA MET A 30 -3.18 16.01 12.23
C MET A 30 -1.76 16.27 11.71
N GLU A 31 -0.87 16.71 12.60
CA GLU A 31 0.56 16.90 12.27
C GLU A 31 1.26 15.59 11.93
N ARG A 32 0.86 14.49 12.57
CA ARG A 32 1.34 13.12 12.33
C ARG A 32 0.18 12.25 11.89
N ARG A 33 0.43 11.40 10.90
CA ARG A 33 -0.57 10.46 10.38
C ARG A 33 -0.03 9.04 10.40
N ILE A 34 -0.88 8.07 10.76
CA ILE A 34 -0.58 6.66 10.58
C ILE A 34 -0.98 6.23 9.18
N PHE A 35 -0.08 5.52 8.55
CA PHE A 35 -0.23 4.87 7.25
C PHE A 35 -0.15 3.35 7.41
N GLY A 36 -0.83 2.61 6.55
CA GLY A 36 -0.72 1.18 6.42
C GLY A 36 -1.07 0.70 5.02
N LEU A 37 -0.39 -0.33 4.57
CA LEU A 37 -0.68 -1.04 3.32
C LEU A 37 -1.00 -2.50 3.62
N GLU A 38 -2.03 -3.03 2.95
CA GLU A 38 -2.41 -4.44 2.96
C GLU A 38 -2.28 -4.95 1.52
N ASN A 39 -1.36 -5.87 1.27
CA ASN A 39 -1.19 -6.48 -0.05
C ASN A 39 -1.53 -7.96 0.01
N GLU A 40 -2.46 -8.37 -0.83
CA GLU A 40 -2.74 -9.75 -1.13
C GLU A 40 -1.84 -10.24 -2.28
N TYR A 41 -1.40 -11.49 -2.22
CA TYR A 41 -0.49 -12.07 -3.19
C TYR A 41 -1.14 -13.24 -3.93
N GLY A 42 -1.00 -13.26 -5.25
CA GLY A 42 -1.34 -14.41 -6.05
C GLY A 42 -0.33 -15.53 -5.85
N VAL A 43 -0.78 -16.78 -5.75
CA VAL A 43 0.09 -17.93 -5.50
C VAL A 43 -0.17 -19.07 -6.48
N THR A 44 0.89 -19.72 -6.96
CA THR A 44 0.79 -20.93 -7.76
C THR A 44 2.01 -21.83 -7.56
N CYS A 45 1.83 -23.13 -7.75
CA CYS A 45 2.94 -24.08 -7.81
C CYS A 45 2.89 -24.83 -9.14
N THR A 46 3.99 -24.81 -9.89
CA THR A 46 4.05 -25.45 -11.20
C THR A 46 5.27 -26.39 -11.34
N LEU A 47 5.12 -27.40 -12.17
CA LEU A 47 6.21 -28.25 -12.66
C LEU A 47 6.14 -28.31 -14.17
N ARG A 48 7.19 -27.85 -14.85
CA ARG A 48 7.28 -27.79 -16.33
C ARG A 48 6.09 -27.06 -16.97
N GLY A 49 5.63 -25.96 -16.32
CA GLY A 49 4.52 -25.13 -16.79
C GLY A 49 3.11 -25.66 -16.49
N GLN A 50 3.00 -26.84 -15.85
CA GLN A 50 1.71 -27.40 -15.43
C GLN A 50 1.52 -27.18 -13.93
N ARG A 51 0.28 -26.85 -13.51
CA ARG A 51 -0.08 -26.72 -12.09
C ARG A 51 0.19 -28.04 -11.37
N ARG A 52 0.94 -27.98 -10.26
CA ARG A 52 1.30 -29.13 -9.43
C ARG A 52 0.48 -29.23 -8.16
N LEU A 53 0.23 -28.09 -7.53
CA LEU A 53 -0.57 -27.96 -6.30
C LEU A 53 -1.62 -26.87 -6.50
N SER A 54 -2.74 -26.99 -5.80
CA SER A 54 -3.75 -25.94 -5.70
C SER A 54 -3.23 -24.76 -4.86
N PRO A 55 -3.80 -23.54 -4.99
CA PRO A 55 -3.45 -22.41 -4.12
C PRO A 55 -3.59 -22.74 -2.62
N ASP A 56 -4.64 -23.48 -2.22
CA ASP A 56 -4.87 -23.90 -0.82
C ASP A 56 -3.75 -24.82 -0.31
N GLU A 57 -3.27 -25.75 -1.15
CA GLU A 57 -2.15 -26.62 -0.78
C GLU A 57 -0.86 -25.82 -0.63
N VAL A 58 -0.58 -24.91 -1.57
CA VAL A 58 0.61 -24.03 -1.49
C VAL A 58 0.55 -23.15 -0.25
N ALA A 59 -0.60 -22.53 0.03
CA ALA A 59 -0.81 -21.71 1.21
C ALA A 59 -0.53 -22.49 2.50
N ARG A 60 -0.94 -23.75 2.59
CA ARG A 60 -0.62 -24.61 3.74
C ARG A 60 0.88 -24.85 3.90
N TYR A 61 1.64 -25.04 2.81
CA TYR A 61 3.09 -25.16 2.88
C TYR A 61 3.78 -23.86 3.31
N LEU A 62 3.35 -22.72 2.77
CA LEU A 62 3.87 -21.40 3.13
C LEU A 62 3.65 -21.11 4.62
N PHE A 63 2.43 -21.32 5.10
CA PHE A 63 2.03 -20.96 6.46
C PHE A 63 2.36 -22.01 7.52
N ARG A 64 2.80 -23.21 7.16
CA ARG A 64 3.11 -24.29 8.13
C ARG A 64 4.11 -23.85 9.20
N ARG A 65 5.14 -23.07 8.82
CA ARG A 65 6.09 -22.50 9.76
C ARG A 65 5.49 -21.35 10.58
N VAL A 66 4.69 -20.52 9.94
CA VAL A 66 4.02 -19.37 10.56
C VAL A 66 3.00 -19.83 11.60
N VAL A 67 2.20 -20.85 11.26
CA VAL A 67 1.22 -21.47 12.18
C VAL A 67 1.89 -22.08 13.41
N SER A 68 3.10 -22.65 13.26
CA SER A 68 3.85 -23.16 14.41
C SER A 68 4.26 -22.06 15.39
N TRP A 69 4.36 -20.80 14.93
CA TRP A 69 4.67 -19.66 15.78
C TRP A 69 3.45 -19.08 16.50
N GLY A 70 2.26 -19.13 15.86
CA GLY A 70 1.07 -18.42 16.33
C GLY A 70 -0.18 -19.26 16.51
N ARG A 71 -0.14 -20.57 16.29
CA ARG A 71 -1.30 -21.49 16.35
C ARG A 71 -2.47 -21.15 15.38
N SER A 72 -2.30 -20.19 14.51
CA SER A 72 -3.30 -19.80 13.50
C SER A 72 -2.64 -19.31 12.21
N SER A 73 -3.40 -19.25 11.13
CA SER A 73 -2.98 -18.65 9.85
C SER A 73 -3.06 -17.11 9.87
N ASN A 74 -3.14 -16.50 11.05
CA ASN A 74 -3.25 -15.08 11.28
C ASN A 74 -2.28 -14.70 12.40
N VAL A 75 -1.11 -14.14 12.05
CA VAL A 75 0.00 -13.96 12.96
C VAL A 75 0.57 -12.55 12.86
N PHE A 76 0.79 -11.92 14.01
CA PHE A 76 1.62 -10.73 14.12
C PHE A 76 3.10 -11.11 14.20
N LEU A 77 3.93 -10.42 13.44
CA LEU A 77 5.37 -10.62 13.35
C LEU A 77 6.12 -9.71 14.33
N GLU A 78 7.41 -10.01 14.53
CA GLU A 78 8.28 -9.21 15.41
C GLU A 78 8.54 -7.79 14.89
N ASN A 79 8.43 -7.60 13.58
CA ASN A 79 8.46 -6.26 12.97
C ASN A 79 7.13 -5.49 13.11
N GLY A 80 6.17 -5.99 13.88
CA GLY A 80 4.88 -5.36 14.13
C GLY A 80 3.84 -5.56 13.02
N ALA A 81 4.20 -6.14 11.89
CA ALA A 81 3.31 -6.43 10.77
C ALA A 81 2.40 -7.62 11.06
N ARG A 82 1.36 -7.78 10.24
CA ARG A 82 0.46 -8.93 10.27
C ARG A 82 0.59 -9.73 8.98
N LEU A 83 0.71 -11.05 9.12
CA LEU A 83 0.71 -12.00 8.02
C LEU A 83 -0.44 -12.99 8.20
N TYR A 84 -1.29 -13.15 7.19
CA TYR A 84 -2.46 -14.02 7.28
C TYR A 84 -2.89 -14.55 5.90
N LEU A 85 -3.83 -15.50 5.90
CA LEU A 85 -4.49 -15.98 4.69
C LEU A 85 -5.86 -15.31 4.58
N ASP A 86 -6.06 -14.60 3.48
CA ASP A 86 -7.36 -14.05 3.12
C ASP A 86 -8.19 -15.03 2.30
N VAL A 87 -9.42 -14.64 1.99
CA VAL A 87 -10.38 -15.41 1.20
C VAL A 87 -9.77 -15.81 -0.15
N GLY A 88 -9.87 -17.09 -0.51
CA GLY A 88 -9.24 -17.62 -1.73
C GLY A 88 -7.80 -18.08 -1.56
N SER A 89 -7.34 -18.22 -0.31
CA SER A 89 -5.98 -18.66 0.06
C SER A 89 -4.87 -17.77 -0.45
N HIS A 90 -5.17 -16.47 -0.57
CA HIS A 90 -4.17 -15.45 -0.86
C HIS A 90 -3.37 -15.13 0.40
N PRO A 91 -2.04 -15.32 0.43
CA PRO A 91 -1.21 -14.74 1.46
C PRO A 91 -1.38 -13.22 1.45
N GLU A 92 -1.62 -12.64 2.63
CA GLU A 92 -1.75 -11.20 2.78
C GLU A 92 -0.77 -10.69 3.83
N TYR A 93 -0.07 -9.63 3.49
CA TYR A 93 0.83 -8.91 4.39
C TYR A 93 0.30 -7.51 4.62
N ALA A 94 -0.02 -7.20 5.88
CA ALA A 94 -0.35 -5.87 6.35
C ALA A 94 0.86 -5.27 7.07
N THR A 95 1.32 -4.10 6.63
CA THR A 95 2.43 -3.40 7.26
C THR A 95 2.11 -3.05 8.72
N PRO A 96 3.11 -2.84 9.58
CA PRO A 96 2.88 -2.22 10.88
C PRO A 96 2.33 -0.79 10.70
N GLU A 97 1.86 -0.19 11.78
CA GLU A 97 1.53 1.23 11.80
C GLU A 97 2.80 2.05 11.57
N CYS A 98 2.87 2.75 10.45
CA CYS A 98 3.96 3.66 10.10
C CYS A 98 3.46 5.10 10.14
N ASP A 99 4.26 6.02 10.67
CA ASP A 99 4.01 7.47 10.61
C ASP A 99 5.05 8.19 9.74
N SER A 100 5.91 7.41 9.10
CA SER A 100 6.83 7.81 8.05
C SER A 100 6.49 7.07 6.76
N ILE A 101 6.43 7.79 5.63
CA ILE A 101 6.17 7.18 4.31
C ILE A 101 7.37 6.34 3.88
N CYS A 102 8.61 6.72 4.23
CA CYS A 102 9.80 5.91 3.99
C CYS A 102 9.72 4.58 4.74
N ASP A 103 9.34 4.60 6.04
CA ASP A 103 9.17 3.38 6.82
C ASP A 103 8.08 2.49 6.22
N LEU A 104 6.97 3.08 5.76
CA LEU A 104 5.91 2.35 5.10
C LEU A 104 6.41 1.60 3.86
N VAL A 105 7.17 2.30 2.99
CA VAL A 105 7.76 1.71 1.77
C VAL A 105 8.77 0.61 2.15
N ALA A 106 9.61 0.84 3.15
CA ALA A 106 10.56 -0.18 3.63
C ALA A 106 9.84 -1.42 4.18
N HIS A 107 8.76 -1.24 4.95
CA HIS A 107 7.95 -2.35 5.47
C HIS A 107 7.14 -3.07 4.39
N ASP A 108 6.67 -2.37 3.36
CA ASP A 108 6.03 -2.98 2.20
C ASP A 108 7.01 -3.89 1.45
N LYS A 109 8.23 -3.41 1.19
CA LYS A 109 9.32 -4.21 0.58
C LYS A 109 9.80 -5.34 1.50
N ALA A 110 9.81 -5.12 2.82
CA ALA A 110 10.12 -6.17 3.80
C ALA A 110 9.10 -7.31 3.73
N GLY A 111 7.82 -7.02 3.51
CA GLY A 111 6.76 -8.02 3.30
C GLY A 111 7.06 -8.94 2.11
N GLU A 112 7.49 -8.38 0.98
CA GLU A 112 7.91 -9.16 -0.20
C GLU A 112 9.07 -10.11 0.13
N ARG A 113 10.10 -9.62 0.85
CA ARG A 113 11.27 -10.44 1.25
C ARG A 113 10.90 -11.53 2.26
N ILE A 114 10.05 -11.23 3.24
CA ILE A 114 9.56 -12.21 4.21
C ILE A 114 8.82 -13.34 3.49
N LEU A 115 7.95 -13.00 2.56
CA LEU A 115 7.19 -13.97 1.77
C LEU A 115 8.08 -14.80 0.84
N ASP A 116 9.10 -14.21 0.19
CA ASP A 116 10.08 -14.93 -0.61
C ASP A 116 10.90 -15.96 0.23
N HIS A 117 11.25 -15.58 1.47
CA HIS A 117 11.87 -16.53 2.42
C HIS A 117 10.91 -17.68 2.80
N LEU A 118 9.61 -17.41 2.95
CA LEU A 118 8.62 -18.46 3.20
C LEU A 118 8.47 -19.40 1.99
N VAL A 119 8.51 -18.87 0.76
CA VAL A 119 8.51 -19.66 -0.47
C VAL A 119 9.72 -20.60 -0.49
N THR A 120 10.92 -20.09 -0.25
CA THR A 120 12.16 -20.88 -0.21
C THR A 120 12.06 -22.03 0.80
N GLY A 121 11.54 -21.75 2.01
CA GLY A 121 11.31 -22.78 3.03
C GLY A 121 10.22 -23.78 2.67
N ALA A 122 9.16 -23.35 1.98
CA ALA A 122 8.10 -24.24 1.51
C ALA A 122 8.61 -25.18 0.40
N GLU A 123 9.39 -24.67 -0.56
CA GLU A 123 10.00 -25.48 -1.62
C GLU A 123 11.00 -26.52 -1.09
N ALA A 124 11.74 -26.19 -0.02
CA ALA A 124 12.61 -27.16 0.65
C ALA A 124 11.80 -28.34 1.20
N ARG A 125 10.68 -28.06 1.88
CA ARG A 125 9.76 -29.10 2.40
C ARG A 125 9.10 -29.93 1.31
N LEU A 126 8.67 -29.30 0.22
CA LEU A 126 8.13 -30.04 -0.94
C LEU A 126 9.14 -31.07 -1.44
N ARG A 127 10.43 -30.68 -1.54
CA ARG A 127 11.51 -31.60 -1.96
C ARG A 127 11.71 -32.75 -0.95
N GLU A 128 11.69 -32.47 0.35
CA GLU A 128 11.77 -33.48 1.41
C GLU A 128 10.62 -34.50 1.34
N GLU A 129 9.42 -34.05 1.00
CA GLU A 129 8.23 -34.89 0.82
C GLU A 129 8.15 -35.55 -0.58
N GLY A 130 9.21 -35.40 -1.41
CA GLY A 130 9.28 -35.98 -2.76
C GLY A 130 8.39 -35.29 -3.80
N ILE A 131 7.84 -34.13 -3.47
CA ILE A 131 6.99 -33.33 -4.37
C ILE A 131 7.88 -32.39 -5.16
N ARG A 132 7.93 -32.58 -6.47
CA ARG A 132 8.63 -31.65 -7.37
C ARG A 132 7.70 -30.52 -7.79
N GLY A 133 8.14 -29.27 -7.66
CA GLY A 133 7.39 -28.08 -8.05
C GLY A 133 8.16 -26.82 -7.67
N MET A 134 7.84 -25.74 -8.36
CA MET A 134 8.35 -24.38 -8.06
C MET A 134 7.16 -23.51 -7.67
N ILE A 135 7.28 -22.86 -6.54
CA ILE A 135 6.25 -21.93 -6.04
C ILE A 135 6.54 -20.53 -6.59
N TYR A 136 5.50 -19.90 -7.10
CA TYR A 136 5.50 -18.51 -7.52
C TYR A 136 4.55 -17.72 -6.65
N LEU A 137 4.99 -16.55 -6.25
CA LEU A 137 4.20 -15.60 -5.48
C LEU A 137 4.27 -14.24 -6.17
N PHE A 138 3.10 -13.67 -6.47
CA PHE A 138 2.98 -12.47 -7.27
C PHE A 138 2.30 -11.35 -6.47
N LYS A 139 2.96 -10.19 -6.39
CA LYS A 139 2.38 -8.95 -5.86
C LYS A 139 1.61 -8.24 -6.98
N ASN A 140 0.51 -8.84 -7.40
CA ASN A 140 -0.39 -8.31 -8.43
C ASN A 140 -1.84 -8.33 -7.92
N ASN A 141 -2.80 -7.86 -8.72
CA ASN A 141 -4.19 -7.72 -8.26
C ASN A 141 -5.20 -8.54 -9.07
N THR A 142 -4.75 -9.36 -10.00
CA THR A 142 -5.64 -10.19 -10.82
C THR A 142 -4.98 -11.50 -11.19
N ASP A 143 -5.73 -12.60 -11.08
CA ASP A 143 -5.30 -13.90 -11.58
C ASP A 143 -5.66 -14.12 -13.06
N SER A 144 -5.25 -15.27 -13.61
CA SER A 144 -5.56 -15.65 -14.99
C SER A 144 -7.03 -16.05 -15.24
N ALA A 145 -7.79 -16.28 -14.17
CA ALA A 145 -9.23 -16.58 -14.24
C ALA A 145 -10.11 -15.33 -14.17
N GLY A 146 -9.49 -14.15 -13.99
CA GLY A 146 -10.20 -12.89 -13.87
C GLY A 146 -10.70 -12.57 -12.46
N ASN A 147 -10.25 -13.32 -11.43
CA ASN A 147 -10.48 -12.92 -10.05
C ASN A 147 -9.56 -11.77 -9.69
N SER A 148 -10.06 -10.84 -8.87
CA SER A 148 -9.25 -9.72 -8.38
C SER A 148 -9.10 -9.81 -6.87
N TYR A 149 -7.91 -9.46 -6.38
CA TYR A 149 -7.55 -9.35 -4.98
C TYR A 149 -6.85 -8.02 -4.69
N GLY A 150 -6.70 -7.67 -3.41
CA GLY A 150 -6.55 -6.29 -2.97
C GLY A 150 -5.13 -5.76 -2.87
N CYS A 151 -5.07 -4.44 -2.96
CA CYS A 151 -4.07 -3.60 -2.32
C CYS A 151 -4.85 -2.53 -1.58
N HIS A 152 -4.87 -2.59 -0.26
CA HIS A 152 -5.63 -1.67 0.55
C HIS A 152 -4.70 -0.65 1.20
N GLU A 153 -5.11 0.60 1.17
CA GLU A 153 -4.41 1.69 1.82
C GLU A 153 -5.23 2.13 3.02
N ASN A 154 -4.57 2.28 4.15
CA ASN A 154 -5.17 2.72 5.40
C ASN A 154 -4.54 4.03 5.83
N TYR A 155 -5.38 5.02 6.07
CA TYR A 155 -4.99 6.33 6.58
C TYR A 155 -5.77 6.62 7.86
N LEU A 156 -5.08 6.94 8.93
CA LEU A 156 -5.73 7.43 10.13
C LEU A 156 -6.13 8.88 9.90
N THR A 157 -7.41 9.20 10.12
CA THR A 157 -7.96 10.56 10.04
C THR A 157 -8.58 10.95 11.37
N SER A 158 -8.70 12.25 11.63
CA SER A 158 -9.47 12.73 12.76
C SER A 158 -10.96 12.37 12.55
N ARG A 159 -11.66 12.07 13.66
CA ARG A 159 -13.10 11.82 13.59
C ARG A 159 -13.83 13.14 13.43
N ARG A 160 -14.35 13.36 12.22
CA ARG A 160 -15.22 14.49 11.87
C ARG A 160 -16.54 13.92 11.36
N ASP A 161 -17.60 14.69 11.51
CA ASP A 161 -18.96 14.24 11.14
C ASP A 161 -19.16 14.18 9.62
N ASP A 162 -18.39 14.95 8.83
CA ASP A 162 -18.55 15.05 7.38
C ASP A 162 -17.66 14.09 6.59
N PHE A 163 -17.84 12.79 6.79
CA PHE A 163 -17.16 11.76 5.98
C PHE A 163 -17.59 11.79 4.50
N ALA A 164 -18.82 12.24 4.22
CA ALA A 164 -19.32 12.37 2.85
C ALA A 164 -18.49 13.39 2.06
N HIS A 165 -18.08 14.49 2.68
CA HIS A 165 -17.21 15.48 2.07
C HIS A 165 -15.84 14.89 1.70
N TYR A 166 -15.24 14.08 2.59
CA TYR A 166 -13.97 13.40 2.29
C TYR A 166 -14.09 12.50 1.05
N THR A 167 -15.16 11.71 0.97
CA THR A 167 -15.34 10.79 -0.17
C THR A 167 -15.59 11.55 -1.48
N GLU A 168 -16.36 12.62 -1.45
CA GLU A 168 -16.64 13.45 -2.63
C GLU A 168 -15.36 14.04 -3.24
N VAL A 169 -14.46 14.54 -2.41
CA VAL A 169 -13.19 15.14 -2.84
C VAL A 169 -12.17 14.07 -3.21
N LEU A 170 -12.09 12.96 -2.46
CA LEU A 170 -11.07 11.94 -2.68
C LEU A 170 -11.35 11.08 -3.92
N ILE A 171 -12.61 10.82 -4.29
CA ILE A 171 -12.93 9.94 -5.41
C ILE A 171 -12.32 10.41 -6.74
N PRO A 172 -12.43 11.67 -7.19
CA PRO A 172 -11.80 12.12 -8.42
C PRO A 172 -10.28 11.97 -8.42
N PHE A 173 -9.65 12.27 -7.27
CA PHE A 173 -8.22 12.10 -7.06
C PHE A 173 -7.83 10.62 -7.16
N LEU A 174 -8.51 9.74 -6.43
CA LEU A 174 -8.22 8.30 -6.38
C LEU A 174 -8.44 7.62 -7.73
N VAL A 175 -9.45 8.06 -8.49
CA VAL A 175 -9.74 7.56 -9.84
C VAL A 175 -8.66 7.99 -10.83
N SER A 176 -8.22 9.24 -10.79
CA SER A 176 -7.27 9.78 -11.77
C SER A 176 -5.81 9.45 -11.45
N ARG A 177 -5.42 9.22 -10.17
CA ARG A 177 -4.02 8.95 -9.80
C ARG A 177 -3.43 7.64 -10.37
N GLN A 178 -4.26 6.76 -10.98
CA GLN A 178 -3.76 5.58 -11.66
C GLN A 178 -2.79 5.90 -12.82
N ILE A 179 -2.76 7.13 -13.31
CA ILE A 179 -1.81 7.59 -14.34
C ILE A 179 -0.35 7.51 -13.86
N TYR A 180 -0.09 7.54 -12.56
CA TYR A 180 1.25 7.32 -11.98
C TYR A 180 1.30 6.13 -11.02
N ALA A 181 0.18 5.76 -10.39
CA ALA A 181 0.12 4.68 -9.40
C ALA A 181 -0.43 3.36 -9.95
N GLY A 182 -0.80 3.28 -11.23
CA GLY A 182 -1.23 2.04 -11.85
C GLY A 182 -0.08 1.06 -12.03
N ALA A 183 -0.35 -0.25 -11.89
CA ALA A 183 0.64 -1.30 -12.01
C ALA A 183 0.62 -2.00 -13.39
N GLY A 184 -0.19 -1.50 -14.32
CA GLY A 184 -0.31 -2.01 -15.69
C GLY A 184 -0.95 -3.40 -15.78
N LYS A 185 -1.61 -3.69 -16.88
CA LYS A 185 -2.21 -5.00 -17.16
C LYS A 185 -2.37 -5.27 -18.65
N VAL A 186 -2.00 -6.47 -19.09
CA VAL A 186 -2.45 -7.02 -20.35
C VAL A 186 -3.84 -7.64 -20.15
N LEU A 187 -4.87 -6.91 -20.51
CA LEU A 187 -6.27 -7.32 -20.35
C LEU A 187 -6.72 -8.08 -21.58
N GLN A 188 -7.18 -9.32 -21.40
CA GLN A 188 -7.82 -10.11 -22.47
C GLN A 188 -9.29 -9.70 -22.59
N THR A 189 -9.71 -9.31 -23.77
CA THR A 189 -11.09 -8.95 -24.07
C THR A 189 -11.65 -9.82 -25.22
N ALA A 190 -12.96 -9.81 -25.42
CA ALA A 190 -13.59 -10.51 -26.54
C ALA A 190 -13.10 -10.01 -27.94
N ARG A 191 -12.54 -8.79 -28.00
CA ARG A 191 -12.02 -8.17 -29.22
C ARG A 191 -10.51 -8.29 -29.39
N GLY A 192 -9.83 -9.00 -28.47
CA GLY A 192 -8.38 -9.12 -28.41
C GLY A 192 -7.81 -8.57 -27.10
N ALA A 193 -6.49 -8.53 -27.00
CA ALA A 193 -5.81 -8.01 -25.81
C ALA A 193 -5.57 -6.50 -25.92
N VAL A 194 -5.71 -5.80 -24.81
CA VAL A 194 -5.36 -4.38 -24.65
C VAL A 194 -4.44 -4.20 -23.44
N TYR A 195 -3.58 -3.19 -23.47
CA TYR A 195 -2.82 -2.82 -22.29
C TYR A 195 -3.54 -1.70 -21.54
N CYS A 196 -3.62 -1.81 -20.21
CA CYS A 196 -4.32 -0.86 -19.36
C CYS A 196 -3.38 -0.33 -18.28
N LEU A 197 -3.64 0.89 -17.76
CA LEU A 197 -2.86 1.49 -16.66
C LEU A 197 -3.00 0.73 -15.35
N SER A 198 -4.23 0.33 -15.00
CA SER A 198 -4.56 -0.29 -13.72
C SER A 198 -5.00 -1.75 -13.89
N GLN A 199 -4.65 -2.58 -12.91
CA GLN A 199 -5.14 -3.96 -12.82
C GLN A 199 -6.54 -4.04 -12.23
N ARG A 200 -6.93 -3.06 -11.39
CA ARG A 200 -8.18 -3.09 -10.63
C ARG A 200 -9.33 -2.32 -11.24
N ALA A 201 -9.08 -1.40 -12.18
CA ALA A 201 -10.10 -0.51 -12.74
C ALA A 201 -11.35 -1.23 -13.24
N GLU A 202 -11.20 -2.40 -13.89
CA GLU A 202 -12.32 -3.21 -14.39
C GLU A 202 -13.13 -3.90 -13.28
N HIS A 203 -12.55 -4.03 -12.08
CA HIS A 203 -13.13 -4.74 -10.94
C HIS A 203 -13.79 -3.82 -9.90
N ILE A 204 -13.77 -2.51 -10.12
CA ILE A 204 -14.41 -1.52 -9.25
C ILE A 204 -15.85 -1.28 -9.72
N TRP A 205 -16.81 -1.39 -8.79
CA TRP A 205 -18.23 -1.33 -9.11
C TRP A 205 -19.00 -0.22 -8.38
N GLU A 206 -18.47 0.30 -7.28
CA GLU A 206 -19.10 1.35 -6.47
C GLU A 206 -18.09 2.42 -6.07
N GLY A 207 -18.54 3.65 -5.86
CA GLY A 207 -17.69 4.71 -5.32
C GLY A 207 -17.40 4.49 -3.84
N VAL A 208 -18.45 4.26 -3.05
CA VAL A 208 -18.41 4.14 -1.60
C VAL A 208 -19.34 3.01 -1.15
N SER A 209 -18.84 2.07 -0.35
CA SER A 209 -19.63 0.96 0.19
C SER A 209 -18.97 0.33 1.42
N SER A 210 -19.76 -0.30 2.29
CA SER A 210 -19.25 -1.12 3.39
C SER A 210 -18.93 -2.57 2.97
N ALA A 211 -19.37 -2.99 1.77
CA ALA A 211 -19.16 -4.32 1.24
C ALA A 211 -17.83 -4.39 0.48
N THR A 212 -16.91 -5.26 0.89
CA THR A 212 -15.59 -5.41 0.28
C THR A 212 -15.57 -6.40 -0.88
N THR A 213 -16.26 -7.53 -0.74
CA THR A 213 -16.09 -8.66 -1.66
C THR A 213 -16.97 -8.57 -2.91
N ARG A 214 -18.21 -8.09 -2.77
CA ARG A 214 -19.17 -8.05 -3.89
C ARG A 214 -19.12 -6.76 -4.70
N SER A 215 -19.01 -5.61 -4.03
CA SER A 215 -19.08 -4.31 -4.69
C SER A 215 -17.72 -3.67 -5.00
N ARG A 216 -16.66 -4.10 -4.31
CA ARG A 216 -15.30 -3.54 -4.45
C ARG A 216 -15.33 -2.03 -4.71
N PRO A 217 -15.64 -1.23 -3.67
CA PRO A 217 -15.76 0.20 -3.82
C PRO A 217 -14.39 0.88 -3.96
N ILE A 218 -14.37 2.14 -4.36
CA ILE A 218 -13.16 2.99 -4.31
C ILE A 218 -12.75 3.21 -2.86
N ILE A 219 -13.72 3.56 -1.99
CA ILE A 219 -13.53 3.78 -0.56
C ILE A 219 -14.49 2.86 0.21
N ASN A 220 -13.94 2.11 1.17
CA ASN A 220 -14.72 1.30 2.08
C ASN A 220 -15.14 2.14 3.30
N THR A 221 -16.41 2.06 3.68
CA THR A 221 -16.96 2.83 4.81
C THR A 221 -16.92 2.09 6.13
N ARG A 222 -16.38 0.86 6.19
CA ARG A 222 -16.24 0.13 7.45
C ARG A 222 -15.32 0.91 8.40
N ASP A 223 -15.90 1.39 9.47
CA ASP A 223 -15.21 2.22 10.47
C ASP A 223 -14.64 1.33 11.57
N GLU A 224 -13.47 0.79 11.31
CA GLU A 224 -12.69 -0.03 12.26
C GLU A 224 -11.30 0.62 12.41
N PRO A 225 -11.15 1.69 13.22
CA PRO A 225 -9.91 2.45 13.26
C PRO A 225 -8.76 1.69 13.92
N HIS A 226 -9.04 0.58 14.63
CA HIS A 226 -8.07 -0.11 15.47
C HIS A 226 -7.30 0.87 16.38
N ALA A 227 -7.99 1.88 16.87
CA ALA A 227 -7.50 2.98 17.68
C ALA A 227 -8.63 3.48 18.59
N ASP A 228 -8.46 4.64 19.21
CA ASP A 228 -9.55 5.32 19.94
C ASP A 228 -10.60 5.80 18.93
N ALA A 229 -11.75 5.12 18.91
CA ALA A 229 -12.82 5.40 17.97
C ALA A 229 -13.55 6.73 18.22
N GLU A 230 -13.37 7.36 19.38
CA GLU A 230 -13.93 8.71 19.65
C GLU A 230 -13.06 9.80 18.99
N ARG A 231 -11.77 9.54 18.81
CA ARG A 231 -10.80 10.49 18.24
C ARG A 231 -10.52 10.27 16.78
N PHE A 232 -10.48 9.00 16.34
CA PHE A 232 -9.95 8.60 15.05
C PHE A 232 -10.95 7.83 14.21
N ARG A 233 -10.79 7.94 12.90
CA ARG A 233 -11.44 7.13 11.88
C ARG A 233 -10.36 6.54 10.98
N ARG A 234 -10.59 5.34 10.47
CA ARG A 234 -9.79 4.73 9.42
C ARG A 234 -10.40 5.07 8.05
N LEU A 235 -9.70 5.84 7.23
CA LEU A 235 -9.99 5.91 5.81
C LEU A 235 -9.40 4.66 5.15
N HIS A 236 -10.26 3.83 4.58
CA HIS A 236 -9.91 2.57 3.96
C HIS A 236 -10.12 2.66 2.44
N VAL A 237 -9.03 2.85 1.69
CA VAL A 237 -9.00 2.98 0.23
C VAL A 237 -8.65 1.63 -0.37
N ILE A 238 -9.51 1.10 -1.25
CA ILE A 238 -9.33 -0.24 -1.82
C ILE A 238 -9.20 -0.27 -3.35
N VAL A 239 -9.20 0.89 -4.00
CA VAL A 239 -9.14 1.02 -5.46
C VAL A 239 -7.74 0.81 -6.03
N GLY A 240 -6.68 1.00 -5.22
CA GLY A 240 -5.30 1.03 -5.69
C GLY A 240 -4.77 -0.31 -6.18
N ASP A 241 -3.78 -0.25 -7.08
CA ASP A 241 -2.99 -1.40 -7.49
C ASP A 241 -1.83 -1.65 -6.51
N SER A 242 -1.37 -2.91 -6.42
CA SER A 242 -0.13 -3.28 -5.75
C SER A 242 1.07 -2.86 -6.59
N ASN A 243 1.87 -1.94 -6.10
CA ASN A 243 3.06 -1.45 -6.78
C ASN A 243 4.29 -2.28 -6.42
N MET A 244 5.10 -2.63 -7.42
CA MET A 244 6.46 -3.15 -7.24
C MET A 244 7.43 -1.99 -7.01
N ASN A 245 7.21 -0.87 -7.69
CA ASN A 245 8.07 0.31 -7.66
C ASN A 245 7.89 1.10 -6.35
N GLU A 246 9.00 1.35 -5.67
CA GLU A 246 9.03 2.09 -4.40
C GLU A 246 8.62 3.55 -4.58
N TYR A 247 9.00 4.16 -5.71
CA TYR A 247 8.63 5.54 -6.05
C TYR A 247 7.11 5.68 -6.22
N ALA A 248 6.49 4.77 -6.99
CA ALA A 248 5.04 4.76 -7.17
C ALA A 248 4.30 4.56 -5.84
N THR A 249 4.81 3.68 -4.96
CA THR A 249 4.24 3.46 -3.62
C THR A 249 4.35 4.71 -2.76
N TYR A 250 5.52 5.35 -2.72
CA TYR A 250 5.74 6.58 -1.96
C TYR A 250 4.83 7.71 -2.43
N LEU A 251 4.80 7.95 -3.75
CA LEU A 251 3.98 9.00 -4.36
C LEU A 251 2.48 8.76 -4.12
N LYS A 252 2.01 7.52 -4.29
CA LYS A 252 0.62 7.14 -4.03
C LYS A 252 0.16 7.53 -2.63
N VAL A 253 0.96 7.19 -1.62
CA VAL A 253 0.64 7.46 -0.21
C VAL A 253 0.88 8.93 0.14
N GLY A 254 1.99 9.51 -0.29
CA GLY A 254 2.36 10.87 0.02
C GLY A 254 1.41 11.92 -0.56
N ALA A 255 1.05 11.80 -1.83
CA ALA A 255 0.05 12.68 -2.45
C ALA A 255 -1.32 12.58 -1.76
N THR A 256 -1.72 11.36 -1.33
CA THR A 256 -2.94 11.17 -0.55
C THR A 256 -2.83 11.81 0.83
N SER A 257 -1.67 11.74 1.51
CA SER A 257 -1.43 12.40 2.80
C SER A 257 -1.60 13.91 2.71
N VAL A 258 -0.97 14.53 1.69
CA VAL A 258 -1.10 15.97 1.45
C VAL A 258 -2.56 16.37 1.24
N LEU A 259 -3.29 15.61 0.42
CA LEU A 259 -4.70 15.90 0.17
C LEU A 259 -5.56 15.74 1.43
N LEU A 260 -5.30 14.73 2.26
CA LEU A 260 -5.98 14.57 3.55
C LEU A 260 -5.71 15.74 4.50
N ARG A 261 -4.47 16.24 4.53
CA ARG A 261 -4.12 17.42 5.31
C ARG A 261 -4.90 18.66 4.86
N MET A 262 -4.99 18.88 3.53
CA MET A 262 -5.79 19.95 2.96
C MET A 262 -7.29 19.81 3.29
N LEU A 263 -7.83 18.59 3.33
CA LEU A 263 -9.22 18.32 3.69
C LEU A 263 -9.50 18.53 5.19
N GLU A 264 -8.51 18.32 6.04
CA GLU A 264 -8.60 18.55 7.47
C GLU A 264 -8.53 20.04 7.80
N ASP A 265 -8.06 20.87 6.89
CA ASP A 265 -8.10 22.31 6.99
C ASP A 265 -9.43 22.84 6.44
N SER A 266 -10.22 23.50 7.29
CA SER A 266 -11.56 23.97 6.97
C SER A 266 -11.63 25.08 5.90
N GLY A 267 -10.47 25.65 5.51
CA GLY A 267 -10.38 26.72 4.50
C GLY A 267 -10.30 26.22 3.06
N THR A 268 -10.11 24.94 2.82
CA THR A 268 -9.84 24.41 1.48
C THR A 268 -11.11 23.91 0.79
N VAL A 269 -11.45 24.50 -0.37
CA VAL A 269 -12.58 24.06 -1.22
C VAL A 269 -12.07 23.21 -2.37
N LEU A 270 -12.55 21.94 -2.48
CA LEU A 270 -12.10 20.96 -3.46
C LEU A 270 -13.26 20.24 -4.22
N ARG A 271 -14.51 20.78 -4.15
CA ARG A 271 -15.72 20.10 -4.68
C ARG A 271 -15.97 20.24 -6.18
N ASP A 272 -15.19 21.06 -6.88
CA ASP A 272 -15.42 21.40 -8.30
C ASP A 272 -14.94 20.34 -9.30
N LEU A 273 -14.28 19.27 -8.81
CA LEU A 273 -13.77 18.16 -9.61
C LEU A 273 -14.61 16.88 -9.49
N THR A 274 -15.76 16.91 -8.83
CA THR A 274 -16.65 15.76 -8.68
C THR A 274 -16.97 15.13 -10.04
N LEU A 275 -16.72 13.82 -10.17
CA LEU A 275 -16.98 13.06 -11.39
C LEU A 275 -18.48 12.76 -11.55
N GLU A 276 -19.03 12.89 -12.74
CA GLU A 276 -20.43 12.50 -13.04
C GLU A 276 -20.62 10.99 -12.81
N ASN A 277 -19.68 10.17 -13.23
CA ASN A 277 -19.70 8.73 -13.03
C ASN A 277 -18.26 8.21 -12.79
N PRO A 278 -17.85 8.05 -11.53
CA PRO A 278 -16.49 7.62 -11.19
C PRO A 278 -16.15 6.20 -11.66
N ILE A 279 -17.15 5.29 -11.74
CA ILE A 279 -16.96 3.91 -12.17
C ILE A 279 -16.71 3.83 -13.68
N ARG A 280 -17.38 4.66 -14.46
CA ARG A 280 -17.10 4.79 -15.88
C ARG A 280 -15.74 5.48 -16.10
N ALA A 281 -15.47 6.56 -15.37
CA ALA A 281 -14.24 7.34 -15.50
C ALA A 281 -12.99 6.52 -15.21
N ILE A 282 -12.98 5.70 -14.15
CA ILE A 282 -11.80 4.88 -13.79
C ILE A 282 -11.42 3.91 -14.92
N ARG A 283 -12.40 3.31 -15.60
CA ARG A 283 -12.18 2.40 -16.74
C ARG A 283 -11.70 3.16 -17.96
N GLU A 284 -12.36 4.27 -18.29
CA GLU A 284 -11.98 5.10 -19.44
C GLU A 284 -10.56 5.64 -19.34
N ILE A 285 -10.15 6.08 -18.13
CA ILE A 285 -8.79 6.52 -17.86
C ILE A 285 -7.81 5.34 -17.96
N SER A 286 -8.16 4.17 -17.42
CA SER A 286 -7.30 2.99 -17.44
C SER A 286 -6.94 2.50 -18.83
N HIS A 287 -7.83 2.69 -19.80
CA HIS A 287 -7.62 2.28 -21.20
C HIS A 287 -6.86 3.30 -22.06
N ASP A 288 -6.44 4.43 -21.49
CA ASP A 288 -5.74 5.48 -22.22
C ASP A 288 -4.32 5.70 -21.73
N LEU A 289 -3.35 5.13 -22.45
CA LEU A 289 -1.93 5.25 -22.14
C LEU A 289 -1.38 6.67 -22.36
N THR A 290 -2.14 7.54 -23.04
CA THR A 290 -1.77 8.95 -23.23
C THR A 290 -2.16 9.82 -22.03
N CYS A 291 -2.99 9.31 -21.14
CA CYS A 291 -3.56 10.00 -19.97
C CYS A 291 -4.42 11.24 -20.33
N ARG A 292 -4.83 11.41 -21.60
CA ARG A 292 -5.49 12.61 -22.15
C ARG A 292 -6.99 12.40 -22.42
N ARG A 293 -7.50 11.18 -22.29
CA ARG A 293 -8.92 10.89 -22.52
C ARG A 293 -9.78 11.71 -21.56
N LYS A 294 -10.78 12.38 -22.13
CA LYS A 294 -11.68 13.23 -21.34
C LYS A 294 -12.76 12.40 -20.66
N VAL A 295 -13.00 12.73 -19.41
CA VAL A 295 -14.08 12.23 -18.56
C VAL A 295 -14.93 13.40 -18.11
N ARG A 296 -16.21 13.15 -17.80
CA ARG A 296 -17.16 14.20 -17.48
C ARG A 296 -17.27 14.44 -15.99
N LEU A 297 -17.19 15.71 -15.59
CA LEU A 297 -17.47 16.16 -14.25
C LEU A 297 -18.99 16.40 -14.04
N ALA A 298 -19.43 16.38 -12.80
CA ALA A 298 -20.83 16.64 -12.42
C ALA A 298 -21.35 18.01 -12.88
N ASN A 299 -20.45 18.99 -13.02
CA ASN A 299 -20.78 20.33 -13.55
C ASN A 299 -20.80 20.40 -15.10
N GLY A 300 -20.68 19.29 -15.80
CA GLY A 300 -20.73 19.18 -17.26
C GLY A 300 -19.40 19.45 -17.98
N ARG A 301 -18.34 19.89 -17.28
CA ARG A 301 -16.99 20.04 -17.89
C ARG A 301 -16.41 18.68 -18.24
N GLU A 302 -15.63 18.67 -19.33
CA GLU A 302 -14.83 17.49 -19.73
C GLU A 302 -13.34 17.75 -19.47
N VAL A 303 -12.73 16.87 -18.69
CA VAL A 303 -11.33 16.99 -18.24
C VAL A 303 -10.62 15.64 -18.35
N SER A 304 -9.32 15.63 -18.54
CA SER A 304 -8.53 14.39 -18.50
C SER A 304 -8.06 14.06 -17.08
N ALA A 305 -7.51 12.86 -16.89
CA ALA A 305 -6.87 12.50 -15.62
C ALA A 305 -5.66 13.42 -15.34
N LEU A 306 -4.93 13.85 -16.38
CA LEU A 306 -3.87 14.86 -16.26
C LEU A 306 -4.42 16.19 -15.72
N ASP A 307 -5.52 16.69 -16.30
CA ASP A 307 -6.13 17.96 -15.86
C ASP A 307 -6.57 17.87 -14.39
N ILE A 308 -7.18 16.75 -13.98
CA ILE A 308 -7.62 16.52 -12.60
C ILE A 308 -6.42 16.51 -11.64
N GLN A 309 -5.39 15.74 -11.94
CA GLN A 309 -4.21 15.62 -11.08
C GLN A 309 -3.41 16.93 -11.05
N SER A 310 -3.29 17.66 -12.16
CA SER A 310 -2.64 18.99 -12.22
C SER A 310 -3.36 20.01 -11.35
N GLU A 311 -4.69 19.97 -11.31
CA GLU A 311 -5.46 20.88 -10.46
C GLU A 311 -5.26 20.57 -8.97
N TYR A 312 -5.29 19.28 -8.57
CA TYR A 312 -4.97 18.88 -7.20
C TYR A 312 -3.54 19.28 -6.81
N LEU A 313 -2.56 19.02 -7.67
CA LEU A 313 -1.16 19.40 -7.42
C LEU A 313 -1.01 20.91 -7.28
N THR A 314 -1.63 21.70 -8.16
CA THR A 314 -1.60 23.17 -8.09
C THR A 314 -2.12 23.67 -6.75
N ARG A 315 -3.22 23.10 -6.26
CA ARG A 315 -3.81 23.44 -4.95
C ARG A 315 -2.91 22.99 -3.80
N ALA A 316 -2.30 21.81 -3.91
CA ALA A 316 -1.36 21.29 -2.91
C ALA A 316 -0.11 22.15 -2.80
N LEU A 317 0.45 22.64 -3.91
CA LEU A 317 1.58 23.57 -3.92
C LEU A 317 1.23 24.91 -3.25
N ARG A 318 0.05 25.49 -3.55
CA ARG A 318 -0.44 26.70 -2.88
C ARG A 318 -0.65 26.49 -1.38
N TYR A 319 -1.16 25.31 -1.00
CA TYR A 319 -1.35 24.97 0.41
C TYR A 319 -0.01 24.88 1.14
N ARG A 320 0.98 24.20 0.54
CA ARG A 320 2.37 24.16 1.05
C ARG A 320 2.93 25.55 1.30
N ASP A 321 2.79 26.45 0.31
CA ASP A 321 3.35 27.80 0.38
C ASP A 321 2.72 28.67 1.49
N SER A 322 1.47 28.35 1.89
CA SER A 322 0.73 29.10 2.92
C SER A 322 0.81 28.47 4.31
N HIS A 323 0.91 27.16 4.43
CA HIS A 323 0.78 26.44 5.71
C HIS A 323 2.01 25.60 6.07
N GLY A 324 2.92 25.37 5.11
CA GLY A 324 4.02 24.43 5.25
C GLY A 324 3.55 22.96 5.24
N LEU A 325 4.48 22.06 4.98
CA LEU A 325 4.30 20.61 5.00
C LEU A 325 5.45 19.97 5.77
N SER A 326 5.33 18.68 6.06
CA SER A 326 6.47 17.90 6.55
C SER A 326 7.43 17.55 5.40
N ASP A 327 8.70 17.29 5.71
CA ASP A 327 9.73 16.94 4.71
C ASP A 327 9.30 15.78 3.81
N GLN A 328 8.59 14.79 4.36
CA GLN A 328 8.08 13.66 3.58
C GLN A 328 6.94 14.04 2.64
N GLU A 329 6.11 15.01 3.01
CA GLU A 329 5.03 15.52 2.17
C GLU A 329 5.57 16.46 1.09
N ASP A 330 6.57 17.28 1.41
CA ASP A 330 7.29 18.10 0.42
C ASP A 330 7.98 17.23 -0.64
N ARG A 331 8.67 16.16 -0.21
CA ARG A 331 9.23 15.17 -1.13
C ARG A 331 8.16 14.53 -2.01
N ALA A 332 6.99 14.22 -1.45
CA ALA A 332 5.88 13.67 -2.25
C ALA A 332 5.36 14.66 -3.29
N LEU A 333 5.32 15.96 -2.99
CA LEU A 333 4.95 16.98 -3.96
C LEU A 333 5.99 17.12 -5.09
N GLU A 334 7.28 17.08 -4.77
CA GLU A 334 8.36 17.10 -5.77
C GLU A 334 8.25 15.89 -6.73
N MET A 335 8.02 14.71 -6.17
CA MET A 335 7.82 13.47 -6.93
C MET A 335 6.55 13.54 -7.79
N TRP A 336 5.48 14.13 -7.26
CA TRP A 336 4.24 14.32 -8.00
C TRP A 336 4.40 15.29 -9.16
N GLU A 337 5.05 16.43 -8.92
CA GLU A 337 5.38 17.41 -9.96
C GLU A 337 6.25 16.81 -11.07
N HIS A 338 7.27 16.02 -10.71
CA HIS A 338 8.12 15.30 -11.66
C HIS A 338 7.28 14.34 -12.54
N CYS A 339 6.45 13.51 -11.92
CA CYS A 339 5.58 12.60 -12.66
C CYS A 339 4.60 13.34 -13.59
N MET A 340 3.98 14.41 -13.11
CA MET A 340 3.05 15.18 -13.93
C MET A 340 3.72 15.80 -15.15
N LYS A 341 4.92 16.36 -15.01
CA LYS A 341 5.73 16.88 -16.13
C LYS A 341 6.07 15.78 -17.15
N GLY A 342 6.45 14.60 -16.67
CA GLY A 342 6.72 13.44 -17.53
C GLY A 342 5.47 12.98 -18.29
N LEU A 343 4.35 12.79 -17.58
CA LEU A 343 3.07 12.37 -18.17
C LEU A 343 2.52 13.39 -19.19
N GLU A 344 2.76 14.67 -18.98
CA GLU A 344 2.34 15.72 -19.91
C GLU A 344 3.17 15.72 -21.19
N SER A 345 4.49 15.55 -21.10
CA SER A 345 5.41 15.56 -22.22
C SER A 345 5.42 14.24 -22.98
N ASP A 346 5.80 13.16 -22.31
CA ASP A 346 5.88 11.81 -22.84
C ASP A 346 5.73 10.79 -21.69
N PRO A 347 4.55 10.15 -21.52
CA PRO A 347 4.35 9.15 -20.48
C PRO A 347 5.38 8.02 -20.48
N THR A 348 5.96 7.68 -21.64
CA THR A 348 6.95 6.61 -21.76
C THR A 348 8.28 6.96 -21.10
N SER A 349 8.56 8.21 -20.80
CA SER A 349 9.77 8.66 -20.11
C SER A 349 9.84 8.19 -18.64
N LEU A 350 8.70 7.86 -18.03
CA LEU A 350 8.56 7.50 -16.61
C LEU A 350 8.77 6.00 -16.32
N GLY A 351 9.59 5.33 -17.11
CA GLY A 351 9.88 3.91 -16.91
C GLY A 351 10.65 3.59 -15.63
N ARG A 352 11.26 4.58 -14.99
CA ARG A 352 11.96 4.40 -13.71
C ARG A 352 11.03 4.54 -12.51
N GLU A 353 9.97 5.35 -12.64
CA GLU A 353 9.09 5.80 -11.57
C GLU A 353 7.75 5.03 -11.52
N CYS A 354 7.20 4.67 -12.69
CA CYS A 354 5.86 4.11 -12.82
C CYS A 354 5.87 2.65 -13.27
N ASP A 355 5.25 1.76 -12.49
CA ASP A 355 5.16 0.33 -12.80
C ASP A 355 4.54 0.04 -14.17
N TRP A 356 3.43 0.72 -14.51
CA TRP A 356 2.76 0.46 -15.78
C TRP A 356 3.65 0.85 -16.97
N VAL A 357 4.46 1.89 -16.85
CA VAL A 357 5.38 2.32 -17.91
C VAL A 357 6.53 1.33 -18.06
N ALA A 358 7.21 1.00 -16.95
CA ALA A 358 8.32 0.03 -16.94
C ALA A 358 7.88 -1.32 -17.55
N LYS A 359 6.72 -1.81 -17.11
CA LYS A 359 6.16 -3.08 -17.61
C LYS A 359 5.74 -3.00 -19.06
N HIS A 360 5.13 -1.89 -19.51
CA HIS A 360 4.79 -1.67 -20.91
C HIS A 360 6.01 -1.72 -21.81
N GLN A 361 7.08 -1.02 -21.42
CA GLN A 361 8.36 -1.03 -22.16
C GLN A 361 8.95 -2.45 -22.28
N LEU A 362 8.94 -3.23 -21.21
CA LEU A 362 9.39 -4.63 -21.23
C LEU A 362 8.56 -5.48 -22.21
N ILE A 363 7.23 -5.31 -22.15
CA ILE A 363 6.29 -6.06 -22.99
C ILE A 363 6.49 -5.68 -24.46
N GLU A 364 6.58 -4.40 -24.80
CA GLU A 364 6.77 -3.95 -26.17
C GLU A 364 8.12 -4.39 -26.74
N ALA A 365 9.21 -4.26 -25.97
CA ALA A 365 10.52 -4.75 -26.39
C ALA A 365 10.51 -6.28 -26.68
N TYR A 366 9.81 -7.04 -25.84
CA TYR A 366 9.67 -8.49 -26.04
C TYR A 366 8.82 -8.84 -27.26
N ARG A 367 7.68 -8.15 -27.43
CA ARG A 367 6.79 -8.33 -28.58
C ARG A 367 7.49 -8.04 -29.90
N HIS A 368 8.21 -6.91 -29.97
CA HIS A 368 8.97 -6.55 -31.18
C HIS A 368 10.04 -7.57 -31.51
N ARG A 369 10.81 -8.02 -30.50
CA ARG A 369 11.87 -9.02 -30.72
C ARG A 369 11.35 -10.35 -31.28
N HIS A 370 10.14 -10.77 -30.87
CA HIS A 370 9.61 -12.09 -31.20
C HIS A 370 8.43 -12.05 -32.17
N SER A 371 8.01 -10.87 -32.64
CA SER A 371 6.84 -10.65 -33.49
C SER A 371 5.55 -11.24 -32.90
N PHE A 372 5.38 -11.13 -31.57
CA PHE A 372 4.19 -11.62 -30.88
C PHE A 372 3.08 -10.57 -30.81
N PRO A 373 1.80 -10.96 -31.02
CA PRO A 373 0.67 -10.09 -30.71
C PRO A 373 0.55 -9.89 -29.18
N LEU A 374 -0.09 -8.82 -28.74
CA LEU A 374 -0.26 -8.50 -27.31
C LEU A 374 -0.97 -9.62 -26.56
N GLY A 375 -1.93 -10.32 -27.16
CA GLY A 375 -2.66 -11.45 -26.59
C GLY A 375 -1.89 -12.78 -26.55
N HIS A 376 -0.61 -12.81 -26.96
CA HIS A 376 0.15 -14.05 -26.97
C HIS A 376 0.39 -14.56 -25.54
N PRO A 377 0.29 -15.88 -25.24
CA PRO A 377 0.45 -16.43 -23.89
C PRO A 377 1.78 -16.08 -23.20
N LYS A 378 2.88 -15.97 -23.97
CA LYS A 378 4.18 -15.56 -23.42
C LYS A 378 4.19 -14.08 -22.99
N VAL A 379 3.37 -13.22 -23.60
CA VAL A 379 3.22 -11.82 -23.17
C VAL A 379 2.44 -11.76 -21.88
N ALA A 380 1.38 -12.54 -21.73
CA ALA A 380 0.64 -12.66 -20.48
C ALA A 380 1.53 -13.22 -19.32
N LEU A 381 2.43 -14.15 -19.66
CA LEU A 381 3.41 -14.64 -18.68
C LEU A 381 4.41 -13.54 -18.27
N LEU A 382 4.86 -12.72 -19.20
CA LEU A 382 5.76 -11.60 -18.92
C LEU A 382 5.08 -10.55 -18.03
N ASP A 383 3.81 -10.22 -18.32
CA ASP A 383 2.97 -9.35 -17.48
C ASP A 383 2.93 -9.85 -16.02
N LEU A 384 2.73 -11.15 -15.84
CA LEU A 384 2.70 -11.78 -14.52
C LEU A 384 4.09 -11.81 -13.84
N GLN A 385 5.15 -12.15 -14.58
CA GLN A 385 6.52 -12.25 -14.06
C GLN A 385 7.09 -10.90 -13.59
N TYR A 386 6.55 -9.78 -14.06
CA TYR A 386 6.93 -8.47 -13.53
C TYR A 386 6.66 -8.38 -12.03
N HIS A 387 5.63 -9.05 -11.54
CA HIS A 387 5.16 -9.05 -10.17
C HIS A 387 5.67 -10.22 -9.32
N ASP A 388 6.52 -11.11 -9.84
CA ASP A 388 7.12 -12.20 -9.04
C ASP A 388 8.01 -11.60 -7.95
N VAL A 389 7.71 -11.90 -6.68
CA VAL A 389 8.45 -11.37 -5.53
C VAL A 389 9.83 -11.99 -5.34
N SER A 390 10.14 -13.05 -6.08
CA SER A 390 11.47 -13.66 -6.06
C SER A 390 12.51 -12.70 -6.63
N ARG A 391 13.51 -12.33 -5.83
CA ARG A 391 14.62 -11.47 -6.27
C ARG A 391 15.43 -12.05 -7.42
N ASP A 392 15.48 -13.37 -7.54
CA ASP A 392 16.22 -14.06 -8.61
C ASP A 392 15.45 -14.13 -9.92
N ARG A 393 14.12 -14.21 -9.87
CA ARG A 393 13.26 -14.50 -11.03
C ARG A 393 12.43 -13.29 -11.49
N GLY A 394 11.96 -12.46 -10.54
CA GLY A 394 11.07 -11.34 -10.79
C GLY A 394 11.69 -10.34 -11.78
N LEU A 395 10.90 -9.94 -12.77
CA LEU A 395 11.40 -9.01 -13.79
C LEU A 395 11.59 -7.61 -13.23
N TYR A 396 10.76 -7.17 -12.29
CA TYR A 396 10.98 -5.93 -11.58
C TYR A 396 12.36 -5.91 -10.88
N TYR A 397 12.72 -6.98 -10.17
CA TYR A 397 14.01 -7.06 -9.48
C TYR A 397 15.21 -7.12 -10.43
N ARG A 398 15.01 -7.62 -11.64
CA ARG A 398 16.04 -7.54 -12.69
C ARG A 398 16.22 -6.11 -13.21
N LEU A 399 15.15 -5.31 -13.27
CA LEU A 399 15.26 -3.88 -13.58
C LEU A 399 15.93 -3.13 -12.43
N GLU A 400 15.57 -3.43 -11.20
CA GLU A 400 16.20 -2.87 -9.99
C GLU A 400 17.71 -3.12 -9.97
N ALA A 401 18.14 -4.37 -10.17
CA ALA A 401 19.55 -4.74 -10.20
C ALA A 401 20.36 -4.05 -11.32
N ARG A 402 19.70 -3.59 -12.38
CA ARG A 402 20.30 -2.82 -13.48
C ARG A 402 20.25 -1.31 -13.25
N GLY A 403 19.69 -0.85 -12.14
CA GLY A 403 19.46 0.57 -11.88
C GLY A 403 18.43 1.20 -12.82
N SER A 404 17.50 0.41 -13.38
CA SER A 404 16.49 0.86 -14.34
C SER A 404 15.17 1.28 -13.69
N VAL A 405 15.08 1.23 -12.34
CA VAL A 405 13.96 1.73 -11.55
C VAL A 405 14.46 2.64 -10.45
N GLU A 406 13.63 3.59 -10.05
CA GLU A 406 13.96 4.51 -8.96
C GLU A 406 13.64 3.86 -7.62
N ARG A 407 14.56 4.01 -6.65
CA ARG A 407 14.40 3.48 -5.30
C ARG A 407 14.24 4.60 -4.28
N VAL A 408 13.44 4.34 -3.28
CA VAL A 408 13.20 5.25 -2.15
C VAL A 408 13.97 4.79 -0.92
N CYS A 409 14.07 3.48 -0.71
CA CYS A 409 14.70 2.84 0.43
C CYS A 409 15.97 2.09 -0.02
N ASP A 410 16.98 2.05 0.83
CA ASP A 410 18.15 1.20 0.62
C ASP A 410 17.90 -0.24 1.14
N ASP A 411 18.81 -1.16 0.81
CA ASP A 411 18.67 -2.55 1.22
C ASP A 411 18.84 -2.76 2.74
N VAL A 412 19.53 -1.83 3.42
CA VAL A 412 19.70 -1.87 4.88
C VAL A 412 18.37 -1.59 5.55
N SER A 413 17.71 -0.49 5.18
CA SER A 413 16.39 -0.10 5.72
C SER A 413 15.34 -1.20 5.52
N VAL A 414 15.31 -1.82 4.33
CA VAL A 414 14.39 -2.94 4.07
C VAL A 414 14.74 -4.18 4.91
N SER A 415 16.03 -4.48 5.12
CA SER A 415 16.46 -5.62 5.95
C SER A 415 16.15 -5.38 7.44
N GLU A 416 16.28 -4.16 7.92
CA GLU A 416 15.88 -3.77 9.26
C GLU A 416 14.36 -3.91 9.42
N ALA A 417 13.57 -3.43 8.48
CA ALA A 417 12.11 -3.52 8.46
C ALA A 417 11.57 -4.96 8.43
N MET A 418 12.37 -5.96 8.02
CA MET A 418 11.98 -7.36 8.15
C MET A 418 11.89 -7.83 9.61
N ASN A 419 12.68 -7.23 10.51
CA ASN A 419 12.88 -7.70 11.88
C ASN A 419 12.51 -6.67 12.95
N GLN A 420 12.53 -5.38 12.61
CA GLN A 420 12.30 -4.28 13.54
C GLN A 420 11.02 -3.52 13.15
N PRO A 421 10.13 -3.23 14.12
CA PRO A 421 8.99 -2.37 13.90
C PRO A 421 9.39 -0.89 13.81
N PRO A 422 8.54 0.00 13.26
CA PRO A 422 8.70 1.43 13.38
C PRO A 422 8.87 1.85 14.84
N SER A 423 9.87 2.69 15.13
CA SER A 423 10.24 3.05 16.51
C SER A 423 9.31 4.09 17.15
N THR A 424 8.53 4.80 16.36
CA THR A 424 7.72 5.97 16.72
C THR A 424 6.26 5.65 16.98
N THR A 425 5.83 4.42 16.73
CA THR A 425 4.44 3.97 16.84
C THR A 425 4.28 2.82 17.84
N ARG A 426 3.04 2.46 18.18
CA ARG A 426 2.74 1.30 19.05
C ARG A 426 3.20 -0.04 18.45
N ALA A 427 3.51 -0.10 17.15
CA ALA A 427 4.09 -1.28 16.53
C ALA A 427 5.39 -1.71 17.23
N ARG A 428 6.18 -0.75 17.74
CA ARG A 428 7.37 -1.01 18.57
C ARG A 428 7.04 -1.87 19.80
N LEU A 429 6.00 -1.46 20.54
CA LEU A 429 5.58 -2.18 21.76
C LEU A 429 5.09 -3.60 21.42
N ARG A 430 4.33 -3.74 20.35
CA ARG A 430 3.83 -5.01 19.86
C ARG A 430 4.99 -5.94 19.46
N GLY A 431 5.90 -5.46 18.62
CA GLY A 431 7.04 -6.24 18.17
C GLY A 431 7.96 -6.69 19.30
N GLU A 432 8.27 -5.80 20.24
CA GLU A 432 9.08 -6.13 21.42
C GLU A 432 8.40 -7.19 22.31
N PHE A 433 7.10 -7.04 22.59
CA PHE A 433 6.35 -8.03 23.36
C PHE A 433 6.37 -9.41 22.68
N ILE A 434 6.12 -9.48 21.36
CA ILE A 434 6.15 -10.72 20.59
C ILE A 434 7.53 -11.39 20.68
N ARG A 435 8.60 -10.62 20.45
CA ARG A 435 9.98 -11.12 20.50
C ARG A 435 10.30 -11.70 21.87
N ARG A 436 10.03 -10.94 22.95
CA ARG A 436 10.31 -11.39 24.33
C ARG A 436 9.48 -12.60 24.73
N ALA A 437 8.21 -12.64 24.34
CA ALA A 437 7.35 -13.78 24.61
C ALA A 437 7.84 -15.06 23.92
N LYS A 438 8.30 -14.96 22.68
CA LYS A 438 8.91 -16.08 21.94
C LYS A 438 10.24 -16.54 22.58
N GLU A 439 11.14 -15.61 22.89
CA GLU A 439 12.42 -15.91 23.55
C GLU A 439 12.20 -16.70 24.86
N ARG A 440 11.18 -16.33 25.63
CA ARG A 440 10.82 -16.97 26.91
C ARG A 440 9.82 -18.13 26.77
N ARG A 441 9.45 -18.49 25.52
CA ARG A 441 8.49 -19.56 25.20
C ARG A 441 7.15 -19.43 25.92
N ARG A 442 6.67 -18.18 26.06
CA ARG A 442 5.39 -17.87 26.71
C ARG A 442 4.27 -17.92 25.67
N ASP A 443 3.10 -18.35 26.09
CA ASP A 443 1.88 -18.30 25.28
C ASP A 443 1.26 -16.90 25.35
N PHE A 444 0.90 -16.34 24.19
CA PHE A 444 0.39 -14.99 24.09
C PHE A 444 -0.65 -14.86 22.95
N THR A 445 -1.47 -13.83 23.05
CA THR A 445 -2.38 -13.38 21.99
C THR A 445 -2.13 -11.90 21.71
N VAL A 446 -2.05 -11.54 20.44
CA VAL A 446 -1.81 -10.17 19.97
C VAL A 446 -2.76 -9.85 18.83
N ASP A 447 -3.35 -8.67 18.88
CA ASP A 447 -4.00 -8.03 17.74
C ASP A 447 -3.51 -6.58 17.58
N TRP A 448 -4.19 -5.77 16.77
CA TRP A 448 -3.77 -4.39 16.52
C TRP A 448 -3.70 -3.52 17.78
N VAL A 449 -4.56 -3.78 18.77
CA VAL A 449 -4.70 -2.95 19.99
C VAL A 449 -4.46 -3.71 21.29
N HIS A 450 -4.47 -5.04 21.28
CA HIS A 450 -4.32 -5.86 22.48
C HIS A 450 -3.00 -6.62 22.49
N LEU A 451 -2.33 -6.57 23.64
CA LEU A 451 -1.22 -7.45 24.00
C LEU A 451 -1.66 -8.27 25.21
N LYS A 452 -1.77 -9.58 25.07
CA LYS A 452 -2.24 -10.48 26.13
C LYS A 452 -1.25 -11.60 26.39
N LEU A 453 -0.88 -11.77 27.64
CA LEU A 453 -0.16 -12.93 28.12
C LEU A 453 -1.18 -14.00 28.56
N ASN A 454 -1.13 -15.18 27.95
CA ASN A 454 -2.04 -16.29 28.24
C ASN A 454 -1.54 -17.10 29.46
N ASP A 455 -1.36 -16.43 30.61
CA ASP A 455 -1.09 -17.02 31.89
C ASP A 455 -2.37 -17.15 32.72
N GLN A 456 -2.25 -17.65 33.97
CA GLN A 456 -3.41 -17.77 34.88
C GLN A 456 -4.09 -16.42 35.15
N ALA A 457 -3.34 -15.33 35.18
CA ALA A 457 -3.82 -13.98 35.44
C ALA A 457 -4.44 -13.31 34.22
N GLN A 458 -4.28 -13.88 33.00
CA GLN A 458 -4.82 -13.36 31.72
C GLN A 458 -4.50 -11.87 31.50
N ARG A 459 -3.26 -11.48 31.79
CA ARG A 459 -2.83 -10.07 31.77
C ARG A 459 -2.93 -9.50 30.37
N THR A 460 -3.68 -8.41 30.23
CA THR A 460 -3.94 -7.75 28.94
C THR A 460 -3.63 -6.26 29.03
N VAL A 461 -2.94 -5.74 28.03
CA VAL A 461 -2.72 -4.29 27.84
C VAL A 461 -3.42 -3.86 26.55
N LEU A 462 -4.23 -2.81 26.67
CA LEU A 462 -4.94 -2.18 25.57
C LEU A 462 -4.19 -0.92 25.11
N LEU A 463 -3.78 -0.89 23.84
CA LEU A 463 -3.03 0.18 23.18
C LEU A 463 -3.92 0.92 22.17
N LYS A 464 -4.82 1.81 22.64
CA LYS A 464 -5.73 2.57 21.78
C LYS A 464 -5.04 3.69 20.98
N ASP A 465 -3.94 4.24 21.51
CA ASP A 465 -3.20 5.31 20.86
C ASP A 465 -2.14 4.72 19.92
N PRO A 466 -2.25 4.86 18.59
CA PRO A 466 -1.30 4.29 17.65
C PRO A 466 0.03 5.04 17.61
N PHE A 467 0.10 6.28 18.12
CA PHE A 467 1.34 7.08 18.20
C PHE A 467 2.17 6.80 19.47
N ARG A 468 1.65 5.95 20.36
CA ARG A 468 2.32 5.65 21.62
C ARG A 468 3.40 4.58 21.42
N SER A 469 4.67 4.97 21.45
CA SER A 469 5.83 4.05 21.33
C SER A 469 6.42 3.62 22.67
N HIS A 470 5.94 4.16 23.81
CA HIS A 470 6.33 3.81 25.17
C HIS A 470 5.08 3.66 26.05
N ASP A 471 5.03 2.58 26.87
CA ASP A 471 3.93 2.34 27.79
C ASP A 471 4.41 1.46 28.95
N GLU A 472 4.41 2.02 30.17
CA GLU A 472 4.85 1.32 31.38
C GLU A 472 4.06 0.02 31.65
N ARG A 473 2.79 -0.05 31.21
CA ARG A 473 1.97 -1.27 31.36
C ARG A 473 2.52 -2.39 30.50
N VAL A 474 3.04 -2.09 29.30
CA VAL A 474 3.70 -3.06 28.42
C VAL A 474 5.04 -3.47 28.99
N GLU A 475 5.83 -2.54 29.54
CA GLU A 475 7.09 -2.85 30.21
C GLU A 475 6.87 -3.80 31.40
N LYS A 476 5.85 -3.52 32.22
CA LYS A 476 5.42 -4.42 33.31
C LYS A 476 4.94 -5.78 32.80
N LEU A 477 4.21 -5.81 31.66
CA LEU A 477 3.77 -7.05 31.03
C LEU A 477 4.96 -7.89 30.56
N ILE A 478 5.96 -7.26 29.90
CA ILE A 478 7.19 -7.90 29.43
C ILE A 478 8.06 -8.39 30.63
N ALA A 479 8.14 -7.63 31.69
CA ALA A 479 8.87 -8.03 32.89
C ALA A 479 8.28 -9.30 33.55
N ASN A 480 7.00 -9.57 33.36
CA ASN A 480 6.30 -10.75 33.87
C ASN A 480 6.28 -11.95 32.92
N LEU A 481 6.92 -11.84 31.75
CA LEU A 481 7.10 -12.99 30.85
C LEU A 481 8.10 -13.99 31.47
#